data_751a3a80671c5e242f531c66da99a20d
#
_entry.id   751a3a80671c5e242f531c66da99a20d
#
_cell.length_a   1.000
_cell.length_b   1.000
_cell.length_c   1.000
_cell.angle_alpha   90.00
_cell.angle_beta   90.00
_cell.angle_gamma   90.00
#
_symmetry.space_group_name_H-M   'P 1'
#
loop_
_entity.id
_entity.type
_entity.pdbx_description
1 polymer ?
#
loop_
_entity_poly.entity_id
_entity_poly.type
_entity_poly.pdbx_seq_one_letter_code
_entity_poly.pdbx_strand_id
1 'polypeptide(L)'
;MATIGWASSWIALAAIFLCIGLVDALIDIANNAQGLWVQRQIGTSIITGLHGLWSVGAVAGGLIGSVFAGLGVPLEWHLLITGVVFAGTLLLVGRFLLPGHEPHPAPAPDAGAARPHTAGGVVLRLLLIGAVGLAGAVGEDAGNTWGALYLTGSLGTAAAVGGAAFVAMQGAMIVGRFAGDPLVTRFGPRGVSRVGATLTVLGLVVVMAVPTVAAAVLGFGVVGLGIAVLIPLAMQAADELPGLPRGFGLAASGWMMRVGFLVTPPLVGIVADQVGLRWAFVLPAVVGLCAIVCAGLLAPAPRHRTRSRT
;
A
#
# COMPACT_ATOMS: atom_id res chain seq x y z
N MET A 1 -0.57 -11.00 18.63
CA MET A 1 -0.05 -9.68 19.07
C MET A 1 0.15 -9.60 20.58
N ALA A 2 -0.82 -9.98 21.42
CA ALA A 2 -0.67 -9.93 22.88
C ALA A 2 0.59 -10.62 23.42
N THR A 3 1.03 -11.72 22.80
CA THR A 3 2.22 -12.49 23.20
C THR A 3 3.55 -11.75 23.07
N ILE A 4 3.61 -10.63 22.36
CA ILE A 4 4.84 -9.82 22.20
C ILE A 4 5.32 -9.29 23.56
N GLY A 5 4.39 -8.83 24.40
CA GLY A 5 4.70 -8.28 25.73
C GLY A 5 5.32 -9.30 26.70
N TRP A 6 5.15 -10.60 26.45
CA TRP A 6 5.72 -11.68 27.28
C TRP A 6 6.93 -12.37 26.64
N ALA A 7 7.45 -11.89 25.51
CA ALA A 7 8.62 -12.48 24.86
C ALA A 7 9.87 -12.26 25.73
N SER A 8 10.46 -13.33 26.23
CA SER A 8 11.64 -13.32 27.11
C SER A 8 12.97 -13.53 26.37
N SER A 9 12.93 -13.81 25.07
CA SER A 9 14.13 -14.07 24.25
C SER A 9 13.98 -13.58 22.81
N TRP A 10 15.08 -13.32 22.14
CA TRP A 10 15.11 -12.96 20.71
C TRP A 10 14.46 -14.02 19.83
N ILE A 11 14.68 -15.30 20.14
CA ILE A 11 14.10 -16.41 19.36
C ILE A 11 12.58 -16.43 19.52
N ALA A 12 12.08 -16.25 20.75
CA ALA A 12 10.64 -16.16 21.01
C ALA A 12 10.02 -14.96 20.29
N LEU A 13 10.66 -13.80 20.36
CA LEU A 13 10.20 -12.60 19.67
C LEU A 13 10.17 -12.80 18.14
N ALA A 14 11.23 -13.36 17.55
CA ALA A 14 11.30 -13.67 16.14
C ALA A 14 10.23 -14.66 15.69
N ALA A 15 9.98 -15.72 16.47
CA ALA A 15 8.93 -16.70 16.19
C ALA A 15 7.52 -16.05 16.24
N ILE A 16 7.28 -15.19 17.23
CA ILE A 16 6.01 -14.46 17.36
C ILE A 16 5.81 -13.54 16.14
N PHE A 17 6.83 -12.76 15.74
CA PHE A 17 6.72 -11.89 14.56
C PHE A 17 6.54 -12.68 13.27
N LEU A 18 7.21 -13.83 13.12
CA LEU A 18 6.99 -14.72 11.98
C LEU A 18 5.54 -15.19 11.90
N CYS A 19 4.98 -15.68 13.01
CA CYS A 19 3.58 -16.10 13.07
C CYS A 19 2.62 -14.94 12.77
N ILE A 20 2.87 -13.75 13.33
CA ILE A 20 2.06 -12.56 13.08
C ILE A 20 2.11 -12.19 11.60
N GLY A 21 3.31 -12.15 11.00
CA GLY A 21 3.47 -11.81 9.58
C GLY A 21 2.80 -12.79 8.63
N LEU A 22 2.83 -14.10 8.95
CA LEU A 22 2.13 -15.13 8.17
C LEU A 22 0.60 -14.94 8.24
N VAL A 23 0.07 -14.72 9.44
CA VAL A 23 -1.37 -14.50 9.64
C VAL A 23 -1.80 -13.18 8.98
N ASP A 24 -1.01 -12.11 9.14
CA ASP A 24 -1.26 -10.82 8.50
C ASP A 24 -1.30 -10.94 6.97
N ALA A 25 -0.38 -11.70 6.38
CA ALA A 25 -0.38 -11.93 4.93
C ALA A 25 -1.67 -12.61 4.44
N LEU A 26 -2.18 -13.58 5.19
CA LEU A 26 -3.42 -14.27 4.85
C LEU A 26 -4.64 -13.35 5.01
N ILE A 27 -4.69 -12.58 6.10
CA ILE A 27 -5.77 -11.62 6.36
C ILE A 27 -5.79 -10.53 5.30
N ASP A 28 -4.63 -9.99 4.93
CA ASP A 28 -4.52 -8.95 3.91
C ASP A 28 -5.06 -9.43 2.54
N ILE A 29 -4.65 -10.62 2.11
CA ILE A 29 -5.15 -11.22 0.86
C ILE A 29 -6.67 -11.44 0.94
N ALA A 30 -7.18 -11.98 2.05
CA ALA A 30 -8.61 -12.25 2.23
C ALA A 30 -9.44 -10.97 2.24
N ASN A 31 -8.98 -9.92 2.96
CA ASN A 31 -9.65 -8.62 3.00
C ASN A 31 -9.69 -7.94 1.64
N ASN A 32 -8.57 -7.95 0.91
CA ASN A 32 -8.52 -7.37 -0.43
C ASN A 32 -9.40 -8.16 -1.43
N ALA A 33 -9.39 -9.49 -1.37
CA ALA A 33 -10.26 -10.32 -2.20
C ALA A 33 -11.74 -10.03 -1.92
N GLN A 34 -12.13 -9.94 -0.65
CA GLN A 34 -13.50 -9.58 -0.24
C GLN A 34 -13.87 -8.16 -0.70
N GLY A 35 -12.96 -7.19 -0.54
CA GLY A 35 -13.16 -5.81 -0.99
C GLY A 35 -13.36 -5.73 -2.51
N LEU A 36 -12.54 -6.44 -3.29
CA LEU A 36 -12.68 -6.51 -4.75
C LEU A 36 -13.97 -7.22 -5.16
N TRP A 37 -14.39 -8.26 -4.44
CA TRP A 37 -15.69 -8.90 -4.70
C TRP A 37 -16.84 -7.94 -4.48
N VAL A 38 -16.88 -7.23 -3.35
CA VAL A 38 -17.88 -6.18 -3.07
C VAL A 38 -17.86 -5.11 -4.17
N GLN A 39 -16.67 -4.63 -4.54
CA GLN A 39 -16.49 -3.64 -5.61
C GLN A 39 -17.14 -4.09 -6.93
N ARG A 40 -16.94 -5.36 -7.29
CA ARG A 40 -17.55 -5.94 -8.51
C ARG A 40 -19.08 -6.02 -8.41
N GLN A 41 -19.63 -6.29 -7.22
CA GLN A 41 -21.07 -6.34 -7.00
C GLN A 41 -21.73 -4.97 -7.13
N ILE A 42 -21.11 -3.92 -6.60
CA ILE A 42 -21.67 -2.56 -6.64
C ILE A 42 -21.34 -1.80 -7.93
N GLY A 43 -20.36 -2.30 -8.72
CA GLY A 43 -19.97 -1.71 -10.00
C GLY A 43 -19.23 -0.37 -9.91
N THR A 44 -18.74 0.02 -8.75
CA THR A 44 -17.98 1.27 -8.53
C THR A 44 -16.70 0.97 -7.75
N SER A 45 -15.62 1.75 -8.01
CA SER A 45 -14.37 1.60 -7.27
C SER A 45 -14.55 1.93 -5.80
N ILE A 46 -14.07 1.06 -4.91
CA ILE A 46 -14.04 1.26 -3.46
C ILE A 46 -12.72 0.81 -2.84
N ILE A 47 -11.87 0.12 -3.60
CA ILE A 47 -10.68 -0.54 -3.05
C ILE A 47 -9.70 0.49 -2.46
N THR A 48 -9.57 1.66 -3.08
CA THR A 48 -8.69 2.72 -2.58
C THR A 48 -9.21 3.31 -1.28
N GLY A 49 -10.53 3.51 -1.17
CA GLY A 49 -11.19 3.98 0.07
C GLY A 49 -11.06 2.96 1.21
N LEU A 50 -11.12 1.65 0.93
CA LEU A 50 -10.87 0.61 1.93
C LEU A 50 -9.43 0.69 2.48
N HIS A 51 -8.43 0.93 1.61
CA HIS A 51 -7.08 1.23 2.06
C HIS A 51 -6.99 2.55 2.84
N GLY A 52 -7.86 3.53 2.54
CA GLY A 52 -8.03 4.76 3.33
C GLY A 52 -8.47 4.46 4.76
N LEU A 53 -9.48 3.63 4.93
CA LEU A 53 -9.94 3.18 6.26
C LEU A 53 -8.83 2.41 7.01
N TRP A 54 -8.06 1.59 6.32
CA TRP A 54 -6.88 0.94 6.92
C TRP A 54 -5.88 1.98 7.46
N SER A 55 -5.60 3.05 6.71
CA SER A 55 -4.70 4.13 7.14
C SER A 55 -5.23 4.88 8.37
N VAL A 56 -6.55 5.15 8.42
CA VAL A 56 -7.20 5.74 9.60
C VAL A 56 -7.05 4.82 10.80
N GLY A 57 -7.23 3.50 10.60
CA GLY A 57 -7.02 2.49 11.64
C GLY A 57 -5.57 2.48 12.16
N ALA A 58 -4.57 2.62 11.28
CA ALA A 58 -3.16 2.69 11.67
C ALA A 58 -2.86 3.93 12.52
N VAL A 59 -3.38 5.10 12.13
CA VAL A 59 -3.24 6.35 12.91
C VAL A 59 -3.95 6.22 14.26
N ALA A 60 -5.17 5.70 14.28
CA ALA A 60 -5.92 5.48 15.52
C ALA A 60 -5.18 4.52 16.46
N GLY A 61 -4.62 3.43 15.92
CA GLY A 61 -3.81 2.47 16.68
C GLY A 61 -2.56 3.13 17.29
N GLY A 62 -1.88 3.97 16.52
CA GLY A 62 -0.74 4.74 17.02
C GLY A 62 -1.11 5.69 18.16
N LEU A 63 -2.25 6.40 18.05
CA LEU A 63 -2.78 7.27 19.10
C LEU A 63 -3.15 6.48 20.36
N ILE A 64 -3.85 5.36 20.20
CA ILE A 64 -4.19 4.46 21.33
C ILE A 64 -2.92 4.01 22.03
N GLY A 65 -1.91 3.54 21.26
CA GLY A 65 -0.62 3.13 21.81
C GLY A 65 0.09 4.25 22.59
N SER A 66 0.07 5.47 22.06
CA SER A 66 0.66 6.65 22.72
C SER A 66 -0.05 6.98 24.04
N VAL A 67 -1.38 6.88 24.08
CA VAL A 67 -2.17 7.11 25.30
C VAL A 67 -1.85 6.04 26.35
N PHE A 68 -1.83 4.77 26.00
CA PHE A 68 -1.50 3.69 26.92
C PHE A 68 -0.08 3.81 27.46
N ALA A 69 0.89 4.18 26.60
CA ALA A 69 2.26 4.46 27.03
C ALA A 69 2.35 5.67 27.98
N GLY A 70 1.61 6.76 27.68
CA GLY A 70 1.55 7.94 28.53
C GLY A 70 0.91 7.70 29.90
N LEU A 71 -0.02 6.73 29.99
CA LEU A 71 -0.63 6.29 31.24
C LEU A 71 0.22 5.25 31.99
N GLY A 72 1.39 4.87 31.46
CA GLY A 72 2.28 3.89 32.09
C GLY A 72 1.71 2.46 32.09
N VAL A 73 0.74 2.16 31.22
CA VAL A 73 0.18 0.80 31.13
C VAL A 73 1.21 -0.14 30.52
N PRO A 74 1.54 -1.28 31.17
CA PRO A 74 2.47 -2.24 30.62
C PRO A 74 2.04 -2.74 29.23
N LEU A 75 3.03 -2.99 28.37
CA LEU A 75 2.80 -3.33 26.96
C LEU A 75 1.90 -4.58 26.79
N GLU A 76 2.08 -5.58 27.64
CA GLU A 76 1.30 -6.83 27.63
C GLU A 76 -0.20 -6.57 27.85
N TRP A 77 -0.56 -5.70 28.78
CA TRP A 77 -1.96 -5.34 29.04
C TRP A 77 -2.54 -4.49 27.94
N HIS A 78 -1.78 -3.52 27.41
CA HIS A 78 -2.20 -2.74 26.27
C HIS A 78 -2.54 -3.66 25.07
N LEU A 79 -1.61 -4.56 24.71
CA LEU A 79 -1.81 -5.46 23.57
C LEU A 79 -2.91 -6.49 23.81
N LEU A 80 -3.13 -6.93 25.05
CA LEU A 80 -4.22 -7.83 25.41
C LEU A 80 -5.58 -7.13 25.25
N ILE A 81 -5.74 -5.95 25.85
CA ILE A 81 -7.00 -5.18 25.80
C ILE A 81 -7.36 -4.87 24.35
N THR A 82 -6.44 -4.28 23.58
CA THR A 82 -6.68 -3.95 22.18
C THR A 82 -6.95 -5.18 21.35
N GLY A 83 -6.23 -6.29 21.59
CA GLY A 83 -6.44 -7.56 20.92
C GLY A 83 -7.84 -8.14 21.16
N VAL A 84 -8.32 -8.12 22.40
CA VAL A 84 -9.67 -8.60 22.75
C VAL A 84 -10.74 -7.72 22.11
N VAL A 85 -10.59 -6.39 22.18
CA VAL A 85 -11.54 -5.45 21.58
C VAL A 85 -11.64 -5.65 20.07
N PHE A 86 -10.49 -5.71 19.37
CA PHE A 86 -10.50 -5.89 17.92
C PHE A 86 -10.95 -7.29 17.50
N ALA A 87 -10.60 -8.34 18.25
CA ALA A 87 -11.13 -9.69 17.99
C ALA A 87 -12.66 -9.74 18.14
N GLY A 88 -13.20 -9.13 19.19
CA GLY A 88 -14.64 -9.01 19.37
C GLY A 88 -15.32 -8.23 18.25
N THR A 89 -14.72 -7.11 17.83
CA THR A 89 -15.20 -6.32 16.69
C THR A 89 -15.18 -7.13 15.40
N LEU A 90 -14.11 -7.89 15.14
CA LEU A 90 -13.98 -8.75 13.96
C LEU A 90 -15.05 -9.83 13.92
N LEU A 91 -15.31 -10.48 15.05
CA LEU A 91 -16.37 -11.50 15.17
C LEU A 91 -17.77 -10.88 14.93
N LEU A 92 -17.99 -9.66 15.41
CA LEU A 92 -19.26 -8.94 15.19
C LEU A 92 -19.43 -8.55 13.72
N VAL A 93 -18.38 -7.95 13.11
CA VAL A 93 -18.42 -7.49 11.71
C VAL A 93 -18.38 -8.67 10.74
N GLY A 94 -17.75 -9.78 11.11
CA GLY A 94 -17.61 -10.97 10.28
C GLY A 94 -18.97 -11.54 9.81
N ARG A 95 -20.05 -11.33 10.59
CA ARG A 95 -21.41 -11.76 10.20
C ARG A 95 -22.02 -10.95 9.06
N PHE A 96 -21.42 -9.79 8.69
CA PHE A 96 -21.84 -8.94 7.58
C PHE A 96 -21.01 -9.17 6.31
N LEU A 97 -20.01 -10.02 6.34
CA LEU A 97 -19.26 -10.39 5.14
C LEU A 97 -20.15 -11.16 4.16
N LEU A 98 -19.85 -11.02 2.86
CA LEU A 98 -20.54 -11.79 1.84
C LEU A 98 -20.26 -13.28 2.05
N PRO A 99 -21.31 -14.13 2.19
CA PRO A 99 -21.13 -15.56 2.42
C PRO A 99 -20.70 -16.28 1.15
N GLY A 100 -19.88 -17.31 1.31
CA GLY A 100 -19.50 -18.22 0.23
C GLY A 100 -18.28 -17.76 -0.56
N HIS A 101 -18.19 -18.27 -1.77
CA HIS A 101 -17.12 -17.95 -2.72
C HIS A 101 -17.68 -17.07 -3.83
N GLU A 102 -16.88 -16.16 -4.33
CA GLU A 102 -17.27 -15.39 -5.51
C GLU A 102 -17.58 -16.34 -6.68
N PRO A 103 -18.79 -16.26 -7.29
CA PRO A 103 -19.14 -17.11 -8.41
C PRO A 103 -18.10 -16.97 -9.54
N HIS A 104 -17.64 -18.09 -10.08
CA HIS A 104 -16.81 -18.06 -11.29
C HIS A 104 -17.66 -17.49 -12.42
N PRO A 105 -17.22 -16.44 -13.13
CA PRO A 105 -17.91 -16.04 -14.35
C PRO A 105 -17.91 -17.25 -15.29
N ALA A 106 -19.06 -17.55 -15.86
CA ALA A 106 -19.09 -18.50 -16.96
C ALA A 106 -18.10 -18.02 -18.05
N PRO A 107 -17.37 -18.94 -18.71
CA PRO A 107 -16.51 -18.55 -19.82
C PRO A 107 -17.33 -17.70 -20.80
N ALA A 108 -16.85 -16.49 -21.10
CA ALA A 108 -17.54 -15.65 -22.06
C ALA A 108 -17.67 -16.42 -23.39
N PRO A 109 -18.86 -16.43 -24.05
CA PRO A 109 -19.06 -17.14 -25.31
C PRO A 109 -18.03 -16.78 -26.38
N ASP A 110 -17.46 -15.59 -26.33
CA ASP A 110 -16.47 -15.03 -27.26
C ASP A 110 -15.00 -15.19 -26.83
N ALA A 111 -14.70 -15.99 -25.80
CA ALA A 111 -13.32 -16.24 -25.37
C ALA A 111 -12.46 -16.96 -26.45
N GLY A 112 -13.06 -17.41 -27.52
CA GLY A 112 -12.39 -18.09 -28.66
C GLY A 112 -11.52 -17.16 -29.53
N ALA A 113 -11.64 -15.83 -29.42
CA ALA A 113 -10.89 -14.88 -30.25
C ALA A 113 -9.74 -14.15 -29.50
N ALA A 114 -9.61 -14.33 -28.18
CA ALA A 114 -8.46 -13.81 -27.45
C ALA A 114 -7.22 -14.63 -27.81
N ARG A 115 -6.18 -13.99 -28.39
CA ARG A 115 -4.90 -14.64 -28.65
C ARG A 115 -4.46 -15.39 -27.40
N PRO A 116 -4.06 -16.68 -27.50
CA PRO A 116 -3.60 -17.43 -26.34
C PRO A 116 -2.42 -16.67 -25.73
N HIS A 117 -2.63 -16.18 -24.51
CA HIS A 117 -1.53 -15.55 -23.77
C HIS A 117 -0.51 -16.66 -23.46
N THR A 118 0.71 -16.53 -23.96
CA THR A 118 1.79 -17.44 -23.54
C THR A 118 2.00 -17.28 -22.03
N ALA A 119 2.28 -18.38 -21.33
CA ALA A 119 2.53 -18.34 -19.89
C ALA A 119 3.57 -17.26 -19.52
N GLY A 120 4.63 -17.11 -20.32
CA GLY A 120 5.62 -16.06 -20.14
C GLY A 120 5.07 -14.64 -20.27
N GLY A 121 4.11 -14.41 -21.18
CA GLY A 121 3.46 -13.11 -21.34
C GLY A 121 2.57 -12.73 -20.16
N VAL A 122 1.90 -13.71 -19.53
CA VAL A 122 1.10 -13.48 -18.31
C VAL A 122 1.99 -13.15 -17.13
N VAL A 123 3.08 -13.92 -16.94
CA VAL A 123 4.05 -13.66 -15.86
C VAL A 123 4.69 -12.28 -16.03
N LEU A 124 5.13 -11.91 -17.24
CA LEU A 124 5.70 -10.59 -17.47
C LEU A 124 4.71 -9.46 -17.13
N ARG A 125 3.44 -9.58 -17.54
CA ARG A 125 2.41 -8.59 -17.19
C ARG A 125 2.19 -8.50 -15.68
N LEU A 126 2.16 -9.64 -14.99
CA LEU A 126 2.03 -9.68 -13.53
C LEU A 126 3.21 -8.97 -12.84
N LEU A 127 4.43 -9.21 -13.28
CA LEU A 127 5.63 -8.55 -12.75
C LEU A 127 5.60 -7.04 -12.98
N LEU A 128 5.19 -6.59 -14.17
CA LEU A 128 5.12 -5.16 -14.50
C LEU A 128 3.97 -4.45 -13.74
N ILE A 129 2.82 -5.12 -13.54
CA ILE A 129 1.74 -4.61 -12.68
C ILE A 129 2.22 -4.56 -11.23
N GLY A 130 2.87 -5.62 -10.76
CA GLY A 130 3.46 -5.69 -9.42
C GLY A 130 4.51 -4.61 -9.17
N ALA A 131 5.26 -4.19 -10.21
CA ALA A 131 6.21 -3.09 -10.11
C ALA A 131 5.52 -1.74 -9.78
N VAL A 132 4.26 -1.54 -10.19
CA VAL A 132 3.48 -0.35 -9.77
C VAL A 132 3.17 -0.40 -8.28
N GLY A 133 2.74 -1.55 -7.76
CA GLY A 133 2.52 -1.74 -6.33
C GLY A 133 3.81 -1.63 -5.52
N LEU A 134 4.90 -2.19 -6.04
CA LEU A 134 6.24 -2.08 -5.46
C LEU A 134 6.66 -0.61 -5.33
N ALA A 135 6.41 0.23 -6.33
CA ALA A 135 6.71 1.66 -6.25
C ALA A 135 5.91 2.36 -5.14
N GLY A 136 4.67 1.94 -4.92
CA GLY A 136 3.88 2.39 -3.77
C GLY A 136 4.55 2.00 -2.44
N ALA A 137 4.93 0.73 -2.28
CA ALA A 137 5.55 0.20 -1.07
C ALA A 137 6.91 0.87 -0.77
N VAL A 138 7.77 0.99 -1.80
CA VAL A 138 9.09 1.62 -1.68
C VAL A 138 8.98 3.13 -1.38
N GLY A 139 8.00 3.81 -1.99
CA GLY A 139 7.72 5.22 -1.70
C GLY A 139 7.18 5.44 -0.30
N GLU A 140 6.34 4.53 0.20
CA GLU A 140 5.82 4.55 1.57
C GLU A 140 6.95 4.33 2.60
N ASP A 141 7.83 3.35 2.35
CA ASP A 141 8.99 3.11 3.20
C ASP A 141 9.93 4.32 3.27
N ALA A 142 10.15 5.02 2.14
CA ALA A 142 11.01 6.19 2.09
C ALA A 142 10.60 7.28 3.11
N GLY A 143 9.31 7.51 3.32
CA GLY A 143 8.84 8.48 4.31
C GLY A 143 8.71 7.91 5.72
N ASN A 144 8.24 6.66 5.85
CA ASN A 144 8.01 6.02 7.14
C ASN A 144 9.32 5.73 7.89
N THR A 145 10.30 5.15 7.18
CA THR A 145 11.57 4.71 7.77
C THR A 145 12.60 5.83 7.77
N TRP A 146 12.71 6.57 6.68
CA TRP A 146 13.83 7.49 6.46
C TRP A 146 13.47 8.97 6.61
N GLY A 147 12.18 9.33 6.61
CA GLY A 147 11.75 10.74 6.69
C GLY A 147 12.22 11.42 7.97
N ALA A 148 12.03 10.79 9.13
CA ALA A 148 12.48 11.33 10.41
C ALA A 148 14.00 11.42 10.49
N LEU A 149 14.71 10.39 10.03
CA LEU A 149 16.18 10.37 10.02
C LEU A 149 16.75 11.45 9.07
N TYR A 150 16.10 11.71 7.95
CA TYR A 150 16.49 12.79 7.04
C TYR A 150 16.34 14.16 7.68
N LEU A 151 15.22 14.43 8.35
CA LEU A 151 15.00 15.71 9.04
C LEU A 151 15.99 15.91 10.18
N THR A 152 16.18 14.92 11.04
CA THR A 152 17.03 15.08 12.24
C THR A 152 18.50 14.90 11.92
N GLY A 153 18.88 13.87 11.17
CA GLY A 153 20.27 13.54 10.89
C GLY A 153 20.89 14.37 9.77
N SER A 154 20.16 14.55 8.63
CA SER A 154 20.72 15.26 7.45
C SER A 154 20.47 16.77 7.50
N LEU A 155 19.29 17.20 8.01
CA LEU A 155 18.94 18.62 8.09
C LEU A 155 19.18 19.23 9.48
N GLY A 156 19.60 18.43 10.46
CA GLY A 156 20.01 18.92 11.79
C GLY A 156 18.87 19.48 12.65
N THR A 157 17.63 19.02 12.44
CA THR A 157 16.47 19.52 13.19
C THR A 157 16.35 18.86 14.57
N ALA A 158 15.64 19.52 15.49
CA ALA A 158 15.28 18.90 16.77
C ALA A 158 14.40 17.65 16.56
N ALA A 159 14.51 16.68 17.46
CA ALA A 159 13.75 15.43 17.42
C ALA A 159 12.22 15.65 17.31
N ALA A 160 11.71 16.72 17.91
CA ALA A 160 10.29 17.10 17.83
C ALA A 160 9.79 17.37 16.39
N VAL A 161 10.69 17.77 15.46
CA VAL A 161 10.38 18.03 14.07
C VAL A 161 10.51 16.76 13.22
N GLY A 162 11.24 15.74 13.70
CA GLY A 162 11.52 14.51 12.96
C GLY A 162 10.26 13.82 12.44
N GLY A 163 9.17 13.81 13.20
CA GLY A 163 7.90 13.19 12.80
C GLY A 163 7.13 13.94 11.71
N ALA A 164 7.49 15.18 11.37
CA ALA A 164 6.71 16.01 10.45
C ALA A 164 6.63 15.43 9.04
N ALA A 165 7.70 14.79 8.55
CA ALA A 165 7.70 14.12 7.24
C ALA A 165 6.71 12.95 7.20
N PHE A 166 6.70 12.13 8.24
CA PHE A 166 5.75 11.02 8.39
C PHE A 166 4.30 11.53 8.43
N VAL A 167 4.01 12.54 9.28
CA VAL A 167 2.65 13.10 9.42
C VAL A 167 2.17 13.70 8.09
N ALA A 168 3.03 14.43 7.38
CA ALA A 168 2.69 15.03 6.10
C ALA A 168 2.40 13.93 5.05
N MET A 169 3.25 12.90 4.97
CA MET A 169 3.08 11.82 4.02
C MET A 169 1.82 10.98 4.33
N GLN A 170 1.63 10.54 5.56
CA GLN A 170 0.48 9.71 5.95
C GLN A 170 -0.83 10.48 5.88
N GLY A 171 -0.84 11.75 6.30
CA GLY A 171 -2.02 12.62 6.17
C GLY A 171 -2.41 12.82 4.72
N ALA A 172 -1.44 13.14 3.84
CA ALA A 172 -1.68 13.28 2.41
C ALA A 172 -2.11 11.96 1.75
N MET A 173 -1.54 10.83 2.18
CA MET A 173 -1.91 9.50 1.70
C MET A 173 -3.35 9.15 2.07
N ILE A 174 -3.82 9.46 3.27
CA ILE A 174 -5.22 9.28 3.67
C ILE A 174 -6.14 10.08 2.73
N VAL A 175 -5.83 11.35 2.50
CA VAL A 175 -6.60 12.21 1.56
C VAL A 175 -6.59 11.60 0.16
N GLY A 176 -5.42 11.19 -0.35
CA GLY A 176 -5.27 10.57 -1.66
C GLY A 176 -6.06 9.25 -1.80
N ARG A 177 -6.10 8.42 -0.75
CA ARG A 177 -6.85 7.16 -0.74
C ARG A 177 -8.37 7.39 -0.82
N PHE A 178 -8.91 8.32 -0.06
CA PHE A 178 -10.35 8.63 -0.15
C PHE A 178 -10.73 9.36 -1.44
N ALA A 179 -9.85 10.18 -2.00
CA ALA A 179 -10.05 10.80 -3.31
C ALA A 179 -9.84 9.82 -4.47
N GLY A 180 -9.17 8.70 -4.24
CA GLY A 180 -8.74 7.76 -5.27
C GLY A 180 -9.90 7.13 -6.03
N ASP A 181 -10.91 6.60 -5.34
CA ASP A 181 -12.03 5.91 -5.97
C ASP A 181 -12.86 6.80 -6.91
N PRO A 182 -13.27 8.04 -6.55
CA PRO A 182 -13.88 8.98 -7.47
C PRO A 182 -13.00 9.30 -8.68
N LEU A 183 -11.69 9.47 -8.46
CA LEU A 183 -10.74 9.75 -9.54
C LEU A 183 -10.59 8.55 -10.48
N VAL A 184 -10.51 7.33 -9.95
CA VAL A 184 -10.44 6.09 -10.74
C VAL A 184 -11.71 5.89 -11.56
N THR A 185 -12.87 6.13 -10.97
CA THR A 185 -14.16 6.06 -11.68
C THR A 185 -14.22 7.03 -12.85
N ARG A 186 -13.66 8.24 -12.69
CA ARG A 186 -13.70 9.29 -13.72
C ARG A 186 -12.60 9.16 -14.77
N PHE A 187 -11.36 8.88 -14.36
CA PHE A 187 -10.17 8.95 -15.22
C PHE A 187 -9.56 7.56 -15.53
N GLY A 188 -10.06 6.52 -14.88
CA GLY A 188 -9.59 5.15 -14.98
C GLY A 188 -8.30 4.88 -14.21
N PRO A 189 -8.06 3.60 -13.85
CA PRO A 189 -6.93 3.20 -13.01
C PRO A 189 -5.57 3.54 -13.66
N ARG A 190 -5.44 3.45 -14.99
CA ARG A 190 -4.23 3.80 -15.74
C ARG A 190 -3.83 5.26 -15.55
N GLY A 191 -4.78 6.19 -15.74
CA GLY A 191 -4.56 7.63 -15.63
C GLY A 191 -4.17 8.02 -14.22
N VAL A 192 -4.94 7.54 -13.25
CA VAL A 192 -4.74 7.84 -11.84
C VAL A 192 -3.41 7.29 -11.33
N SER A 193 -3.04 6.04 -11.69
CA SER A 193 -1.74 5.48 -11.29
C SER A 193 -0.55 6.21 -11.92
N ARG A 194 -0.65 6.66 -13.19
CA ARG A 194 0.41 7.47 -13.81
C ARG A 194 0.61 8.79 -13.10
N VAL A 195 -0.48 9.50 -12.79
CA VAL A 195 -0.41 10.75 -12.02
C VAL A 195 0.16 10.47 -10.63
N GLY A 196 -0.30 9.42 -9.94
CA GLY A 196 0.23 9.02 -8.64
C GLY A 196 1.74 8.75 -8.68
N ALA A 197 2.21 7.92 -9.61
CA ALA A 197 3.64 7.63 -9.76
C ALA A 197 4.45 8.89 -10.11
N THR A 198 3.90 9.79 -10.95
CA THR A 198 4.55 11.08 -11.27
C THR A 198 4.66 11.98 -10.04
N LEU A 199 3.61 12.09 -9.23
CA LEU A 199 3.65 12.85 -7.98
C LEU A 199 4.69 12.27 -7.02
N THR A 200 4.77 10.94 -6.91
CA THR A 200 5.78 10.27 -6.09
C THR A 200 7.20 10.68 -6.51
N VAL A 201 7.50 10.62 -7.79
CA VAL A 201 8.81 11.03 -8.33
C VAL A 201 9.07 12.50 -8.07
N LEU A 202 8.11 13.39 -8.36
CA LEU A 202 8.25 14.83 -8.15
C LEU A 202 8.47 15.17 -6.68
N GLY A 203 7.73 14.54 -5.76
CA GLY A 203 7.92 14.72 -4.33
C GLY A 203 9.34 14.33 -3.88
N LEU A 204 9.85 13.17 -4.33
CA LEU A 204 11.22 12.74 -4.03
C LEU A 204 12.26 13.65 -4.65
N VAL A 205 12.04 14.15 -5.86
CA VAL A 205 12.92 15.14 -6.50
C VAL A 205 12.97 16.42 -5.67
N VAL A 206 11.84 16.91 -5.15
CA VAL A 206 11.80 18.10 -4.28
C VAL A 206 12.60 17.84 -3.00
N VAL A 207 12.44 16.69 -2.35
CA VAL A 207 13.23 16.30 -1.15
C VAL A 207 14.73 16.31 -1.44
N MET A 208 15.13 15.80 -2.61
CA MET A 208 16.54 15.74 -3.01
C MET A 208 17.08 17.10 -3.49
N ALA A 209 16.30 17.88 -4.22
CA ALA A 209 16.77 19.12 -4.83
C ALA A 209 16.91 20.26 -3.82
N VAL A 210 15.97 20.37 -2.86
CA VAL A 210 15.87 21.49 -1.93
C VAL A 210 16.04 20.98 -0.49
N PRO A 211 17.27 21.01 0.10
CA PRO A 211 17.54 20.46 1.42
C PRO A 211 17.09 21.40 2.54
N THR A 212 15.79 21.65 2.63
CA THR A 212 15.16 22.41 3.70
C THR A 212 14.03 21.62 4.35
N VAL A 213 13.74 21.90 5.61
CA VAL A 213 12.67 21.23 6.36
C VAL A 213 11.32 21.38 5.64
N ALA A 214 11.00 22.58 5.19
CA ALA A 214 9.73 22.85 4.50
C ALA A 214 9.61 22.05 3.19
N ALA A 215 10.68 22.02 2.39
CA ALA A 215 10.68 21.24 1.14
C ALA A 215 10.62 19.75 1.39
N ALA A 216 11.28 19.23 2.45
CA ALA A 216 11.21 17.83 2.82
C ALA A 216 9.78 17.43 3.25
N VAL A 217 9.16 18.22 4.13
CA VAL A 217 7.79 17.96 4.60
C VAL A 217 6.78 18.05 3.45
N LEU A 218 6.87 19.07 2.60
CA LEU A 218 6.00 19.19 1.40
C LEU A 218 6.26 18.07 0.40
N GLY A 219 7.53 17.75 0.14
CA GLY A 219 7.91 16.67 -0.77
C GLY A 219 7.38 15.32 -0.33
N PHE A 220 7.53 14.96 0.95
CA PHE A 220 6.93 13.72 1.48
C PHE A 220 5.40 13.78 1.48
N GLY A 221 4.77 14.93 1.69
CA GLY A 221 3.33 15.10 1.49
C GLY A 221 2.90 14.80 0.05
N VAL A 222 3.65 15.30 -0.95
CA VAL A 222 3.39 15.00 -2.37
C VAL A 222 3.63 13.52 -2.67
N VAL A 223 4.68 12.90 -2.10
CA VAL A 223 4.88 11.44 -2.17
C VAL A 223 3.67 10.70 -1.64
N GLY A 224 3.15 11.08 -0.47
CA GLY A 224 1.98 10.45 0.16
C GLY A 224 0.74 10.49 -0.75
N LEU A 225 0.45 11.64 -1.37
CA LEU A 225 -0.63 11.74 -2.38
C LEU A 225 -0.39 10.79 -3.56
N GLY A 226 0.85 10.71 -4.02
CA GLY A 226 1.22 9.90 -5.18
C GLY A 226 1.06 8.41 -4.95
N ILE A 227 1.61 7.89 -3.85
CA ILE A 227 1.60 6.46 -3.53
C ILE A 227 0.21 5.94 -3.11
N ALA A 228 -0.69 6.83 -2.69
CA ALA A 228 -2.00 6.51 -2.13
C ALA A 228 -2.79 5.47 -2.96
N VAL A 229 -2.67 5.53 -4.28
CA VAL A 229 -3.45 4.71 -5.22
C VAL A 229 -2.65 3.56 -5.84
N LEU A 230 -1.31 3.57 -5.73
CA LEU A 230 -0.47 2.63 -6.48
C LEU A 230 -0.66 1.19 -6.01
N ILE A 231 -0.64 0.96 -4.70
CA ILE A 231 -0.83 -0.38 -4.10
C ILE A 231 -2.20 -0.95 -4.45
N PRO A 232 -3.33 -0.30 -4.08
CA PRO A 232 -4.65 -0.89 -4.32
C PRO A 232 -4.95 -1.12 -5.80
N LEU A 233 -4.54 -0.21 -6.68
CA LEU A 233 -4.79 -0.37 -8.12
C LEU A 233 -3.90 -1.44 -8.75
N ALA A 234 -2.66 -1.63 -8.29
CA ALA A 234 -1.82 -2.74 -8.72
C ALA A 234 -2.39 -4.09 -8.27
N MET A 235 -2.85 -4.20 -7.02
CA MET A 235 -3.48 -5.40 -6.48
C MET A 235 -4.74 -5.76 -7.27
N GLN A 236 -5.61 -4.78 -7.52
CA GLN A 236 -6.81 -4.98 -8.35
C GLN A 236 -6.43 -5.45 -9.76
N ALA A 237 -5.52 -4.78 -10.44
CA ALA A 237 -5.12 -5.13 -11.80
C ALA A 237 -4.45 -6.51 -11.89
N ALA A 238 -3.73 -6.93 -10.86
CA ALA A 238 -3.13 -8.26 -10.78
C ALA A 238 -4.20 -9.35 -10.58
N ASP A 239 -5.23 -9.09 -9.76
CA ASP A 239 -6.35 -10.01 -9.53
C ASP A 239 -7.23 -10.20 -10.79
N GLU A 240 -7.37 -9.12 -11.57
CA GLU A 240 -8.15 -9.11 -12.83
C GLU A 240 -7.36 -9.62 -14.04
N LEU A 241 -6.09 -10.05 -13.87
CA LEU A 241 -5.24 -10.45 -14.98
C LEU A 241 -5.72 -11.77 -15.61
N PRO A 242 -6.09 -11.80 -16.91
CA PRO A 242 -6.53 -13.03 -17.58
C PRO A 242 -5.42 -14.09 -17.63
N GLY A 243 -5.81 -15.35 -17.44
CA GLY A 243 -4.90 -16.48 -17.50
C GLY A 243 -4.31 -16.90 -16.15
N LEU A 244 -4.70 -16.24 -15.06
CA LEU A 244 -4.35 -16.62 -13.69
C LEU A 244 -5.58 -17.11 -12.91
N PRO A 245 -5.42 -18.07 -12.00
CA PRO A 245 -6.46 -18.39 -11.04
C PRO A 245 -6.81 -17.15 -10.19
N ARG A 246 -8.07 -17.03 -9.77
CA ARG A 246 -8.51 -15.95 -8.90
C ARG A 246 -7.71 -15.91 -7.60
N GLY A 247 -7.40 -14.72 -7.13
CA GLY A 247 -6.59 -14.50 -5.94
C GLY A 247 -5.09 -14.73 -6.13
N PHE A 248 -4.66 -15.46 -7.19
CA PHE A 248 -3.23 -15.69 -7.43
C PHE A 248 -2.50 -14.38 -7.75
N GLY A 249 -3.07 -13.55 -8.62
CA GLY A 249 -2.51 -12.24 -8.96
C GLY A 249 -2.41 -11.33 -7.74
N LEU A 250 -3.47 -11.33 -6.91
CA LEU A 250 -3.52 -10.59 -5.66
C LEU A 250 -2.41 -11.06 -4.69
N ALA A 251 -2.29 -12.38 -4.48
CA ALA A 251 -1.26 -12.96 -3.63
C ALA A 251 0.16 -12.64 -4.14
N ALA A 252 0.39 -12.81 -5.43
CA ALA A 252 1.69 -12.56 -6.04
C ALA A 252 2.10 -11.09 -5.94
N SER A 253 1.19 -10.15 -6.21
CA SER A 253 1.45 -8.71 -6.04
C SER A 253 1.70 -8.35 -4.59
N GLY A 254 0.95 -8.92 -3.64
CA GLY A 254 1.19 -8.76 -2.21
C GLY A 254 2.58 -9.24 -1.78
N TRP A 255 3.02 -10.39 -2.28
CA TRP A 255 4.38 -10.89 -2.04
C TRP A 255 5.47 -9.97 -2.62
N MET A 256 5.29 -9.45 -3.83
CA MET A 256 6.23 -8.49 -4.43
C MET A 256 6.39 -7.24 -3.56
N MET A 257 5.30 -6.71 -3.02
CA MET A 257 5.35 -5.55 -2.13
C MET A 257 6.08 -5.88 -0.82
N ARG A 258 5.81 -7.05 -0.21
CA ARG A 258 6.52 -7.48 1.02
C ARG A 258 8.01 -7.65 0.81
N VAL A 259 8.43 -8.22 -0.34
CA VAL A 259 9.85 -8.25 -0.73
C VAL A 259 10.40 -6.83 -0.87
N GLY A 260 9.63 -5.90 -1.43
CA GLY A 260 9.99 -4.48 -1.49
C GLY A 260 10.25 -3.88 -0.12
N PHE A 261 9.33 -4.03 0.81
CA PHE A 261 9.49 -3.54 2.19
C PHE A 261 10.69 -4.18 2.93
N LEU A 262 11.01 -5.44 2.62
CA LEU A 262 12.16 -6.13 3.23
C LEU A 262 13.49 -5.66 2.65
N VAL A 263 13.55 -5.46 1.34
CA VAL A 263 14.82 -5.21 0.60
C VAL A 263 15.15 -3.71 0.55
N THR A 264 14.14 -2.84 0.52
CA THR A 264 14.35 -1.39 0.37
C THR A 264 15.15 -0.76 1.50
N PRO A 265 14.85 -0.99 2.80
CA PRO A 265 15.59 -0.35 3.88
C PRO A 265 17.10 -0.66 3.86
N PRO A 266 17.55 -1.93 3.71
CA PRO A 266 18.97 -2.22 3.58
C PRO A 266 19.63 -1.55 2.36
N LEU A 267 18.96 -1.52 1.21
CA LEU A 267 19.50 -0.89 0.01
C LEU A 267 19.62 0.63 0.17
N VAL A 268 18.59 1.28 0.69
CA VAL A 268 18.64 2.72 0.99
C VAL A 268 19.74 3.02 2.02
N GLY A 269 19.87 2.19 3.06
CA GLY A 269 20.93 2.32 4.06
C GLY A 269 22.33 2.26 3.47
N ILE A 270 22.61 1.23 2.65
CA ILE A 270 23.91 1.06 1.98
C ILE A 270 24.24 2.28 1.11
N VAL A 271 23.29 2.79 0.35
CA VAL A 271 23.51 3.99 -0.48
C VAL A 271 23.66 5.23 0.39
N ALA A 272 22.87 5.34 1.46
CA ALA A 272 22.97 6.46 2.39
C ALA A 272 24.34 6.55 3.08
N ASP A 273 24.94 5.42 3.43
CA ASP A 273 26.28 5.36 4.02
C ASP A 273 27.39 5.84 3.06
N GLN A 274 27.18 5.67 1.75
CA GLN A 274 28.17 6.03 0.74
C GLN A 274 28.04 7.48 0.24
N VAL A 275 26.82 7.95 -0.02
CA VAL A 275 26.56 9.24 -0.68
C VAL A 275 25.66 10.17 0.13
N GLY A 276 25.23 9.75 1.32
CA GLY A 276 24.30 10.46 2.17
C GLY A 276 22.83 10.15 1.87
N LEU A 277 22.00 10.22 2.92
CA LEU A 277 20.60 9.84 2.88
C LEU A 277 19.79 10.65 1.83
N ARG A 278 20.13 11.91 1.64
CA ARG A 278 19.52 12.75 0.61
C ARG A 278 19.53 12.11 -0.77
N TRP A 279 20.66 11.54 -1.18
CA TRP A 279 20.83 10.92 -2.50
C TRP A 279 20.34 9.49 -2.54
N ALA A 280 20.20 8.83 -1.41
CA ALA A 280 19.61 7.49 -1.34
C ALA A 280 18.15 7.47 -1.80
N PHE A 281 17.43 8.59 -1.73
CA PHE A 281 16.07 8.73 -2.27
C PHE A 281 16.00 8.61 -3.81
N VAL A 282 17.13 8.56 -4.51
CA VAL A 282 17.17 8.21 -5.93
C VAL A 282 16.60 6.78 -6.17
N LEU A 283 16.82 5.83 -5.24
CA LEU A 283 16.31 4.46 -5.40
C LEU A 283 14.76 4.42 -5.51
N PRO A 284 13.98 4.94 -4.54
CA PRO A 284 12.53 4.99 -4.68
C PRO A 284 12.08 5.88 -5.86
N ALA A 285 12.82 6.92 -6.24
CA ALA A 285 12.49 7.74 -7.40
C ALA A 285 12.62 6.95 -8.71
N VAL A 286 13.67 6.14 -8.87
CA VAL A 286 13.85 5.25 -10.05
C VAL A 286 12.73 4.22 -10.13
N VAL A 287 12.35 3.60 -9.00
CA VAL A 287 11.22 2.65 -8.96
C VAL A 287 9.92 3.36 -9.34
N GLY A 288 9.71 4.61 -8.88
CA GLY A 288 8.59 5.45 -9.28
C GLY A 288 8.56 5.75 -10.79
N LEU A 289 9.72 6.04 -11.41
CA LEU A 289 9.83 6.24 -12.86
C LEU A 289 9.44 4.97 -13.64
N CYS A 290 9.90 3.80 -13.19
CA CYS A 290 9.47 2.53 -13.77
C CYS A 290 7.94 2.36 -13.66
N ALA A 291 7.34 2.73 -12.53
CA ALA A 291 5.90 2.63 -12.32
C ALA A 291 5.11 3.52 -13.28
N ILE A 292 5.59 4.71 -13.67
CA ILE A 292 4.93 5.58 -14.66
C ILE A 292 4.75 4.84 -15.99
N VAL A 293 5.78 4.11 -16.42
CA VAL A 293 5.73 3.30 -17.66
C VAL A 293 4.81 2.10 -17.48
N CYS A 294 5.00 1.35 -16.39
CA CYS A 294 4.24 0.13 -16.10
C CYS A 294 2.75 0.40 -15.87
N ALA A 295 2.36 1.57 -15.34
CA ALA A 295 0.96 1.96 -15.17
C ALA A 295 0.17 1.96 -16.48
N GLY A 296 0.86 2.01 -17.65
CA GLY A 296 0.26 1.83 -18.97
C GLY A 296 -0.43 0.47 -19.17
N LEU A 297 -0.06 -0.55 -18.38
CA LEU A 297 -0.63 -1.89 -18.44
C LEU A 297 -1.92 -2.07 -17.63
N LEU A 298 -2.23 -1.13 -16.74
CA LEU A 298 -3.49 -1.13 -16.00
C LEU A 298 -4.67 -0.92 -16.96
N ALA A 299 -5.84 -1.48 -16.62
CA ALA A 299 -7.01 -1.40 -17.48
C ALA A 299 -7.38 0.06 -17.81
N PRO A 300 -7.81 0.37 -19.04
CA PRO A 300 -8.36 1.68 -19.36
C PRO A 300 -9.70 1.91 -18.63
N ALA A 301 -10.09 3.18 -18.46
CA ALA A 301 -11.38 3.53 -17.89
C ALA A 301 -12.53 2.81 -18.62
N PRO A 302 -13.55 2.30 -17.90
CA PRO A 302 -14.73 1.79 -18.55
C PRO A 302 -15.33 2.89 -19.44
N ARG A 303 -15.49 2.61 -20.74
CA ARG A 303 -16.22 3.54 -21.61
C ARG A 303 -17.67 3.53 -21.12
N HIS A 304 -18.16 4.64 -20.59
CA HIS A 304 -19.60 4.83 -20.37
C HIS A 304 -20.32 4.55 -21.69
N ARG A 305 -20.91 3.35 -21.82
CA ARG A 305 -21.93 3.13 -22.82
C ARG A 305 -23.10 4.04 -22.41
N THR A 306 -23.23 5.18 -23.07
CA THR A 306 -24.47 5.91 -23.11
C THR A 306 -25.53 4.92 -23.54
N ARG A 307 -26.35 4.43 -22.61
CA ARG A 307 -27.60 3.76 -22.94
C ARG A 307 -28.42 4.80 -23.68
N SER A 308 -28.44 4.69 -25.02
CA SER A 308 -29.48 5.32 -25.82
C SER A 308 -30.81 4.79 -25.29
N ARG A 309 -31.54 5.63 -24.58
CA ARG A 309 -32.97 5.42 -24.33
C ARG A 309 -33.64 5.50 -25.69
N THR A 310 -34.00 4.40 -26.27
CA THR A 310 -35.06 4.27 -27.27
C THR A 310 -36.25 3.65 -26.57
#